data_9e36996b2f822d404fbce7f0e38c198c
#
_entry.id   9e36996b2f822d404fbce7f0e38c198c
#
_cell.length_a   1.000
_cell.length_b   1.000
_cell.length_c   1.000
_cell.angle_alpha   90.00
_cell.angle_beta   90.00
_cell.angle_gamma   90.00
#
_symmetry.space_group_name_H-M   'P 1'
#
loop_
_entity.id
_entity.type
_entity.pdbx_description
1 polymer ?
#
loop_
_entity_poly.entity_id
_entity_poly.type
_entity_poly.pdbx_seq_one_letter_code
_entity_poly.pdbx_strand_id
1 'polypeptide(L)'
;MNRSLFLDKLHAARREWDAVLTRIPEDRMTEPGLAGGWSVKDTLAHVTWSEREMVGVIRERALVGSPYWRLGQDERNAAVYEENLDRPLADVLAEARSVWAELLPGLESLTDDDLNDPSHFQGLSEAAPGVPPWQIFAGSTIKHYEEHAADLRAWLDRSEGERV
;
A
#
# COMPACT_ATOMS: atom_id res chain seq x y z
N MET A 1 5.11 3.44 19.71
CA MET A 1 4.56 4.44 18.75
C MET A 1 3.31 5.03 19.37
N ASN A 2 3.14 6.35 19.40
CA ASN A 2 1.83 6.89 19.74
C ASN A 2 1.00 7.15 18.47
N ARG A 3 -0.32 7.16 18.63
CA ARG A 3 -1.29 7.28 17.55
C ARG A 3 -1.13 8.60 16.75
N SER A 4 -0.96 9.72 17.43
CA SER A 4 -0.81 11.03 16.77
C SER A 4 0.39 11.02 15.82
N LEU A 5 1.55 10.59 16.30
CA LEU A 5 2.77 10.52 15.49
C LEU A 5 2.61 9.53 14.31
N PHE A 6 1.91 8.41 14.52
CA PHE A 6 1.64 7.45 13.45
C PHE A 6 0.77 8.08 12.36
N LEU A 7 -0.33 8.75 12.74
CA LEU A 7 -1.24 9.41 11.79
C LEU A 7 -0.58 10.58 11.08
N ASP A 8 0.25 11.38 11.76
CA ASP A 8 1.00 12.48 11.13
C ASP A 8 1.93 11.96 10.03
N LYS A 9 2.65 10.85 10.29
CA LYS A 9 3.50 10.19 9.29
C LYS A 9 2.68 9.59 8.14
N LEU A 10 1.57 8.95 8.45
CA LEU A 10 0.66 8.38 7.45
C LEU A 10 0.15 9.46 6.49
N HIS A 11 -0.36 10.56 7.03
CA HIS A 11 -0.86 11.66 6.22
C HIS A 11 0.25 12.34 5.39
N ALA A 12 1.45 12.45 5.93
CA ALA A 12 2.58 13.00 5.19
C ALA A 12 2.94 12.09 4.00
N ALA A 13 3.14 10.80 4.22
CA ALA A 13 3.49 9.85 3.18
C ALA A 13 2.37 9.72 2.12
N ARG A 14 1.11 9.71 2.54
CA ARG A 14 -0.04 9.68 1.62
C ARG A 14 -0.12 10.92 0.74
N ARG A 15 0.08 12.12 1.29
CA ARG A 15 0.11 13.36 0.48
C ARG A 15 1.20 13.33 -0.59
N GLU A 16 2.39 12.82 -0.26
CA GLU A 16 3.49 12.69 -1.22
C GLU A 16 3.14 11.69 -2.34
N TRP A 17 2.55 10.56 -1.98
CA TRP A 17 2.05 9.55 -2.92
C TRP A 17 1.01 10.14 -3.88
N ASP A 18 -0.03 10.79 -3.34
CA ASP A 18 -1.10 11.38 -4.13
C ASP A 18 -0.57 12.51 -5.03
N ALA A 19 0.38 13.32 -4.54
CA ALA A 19 0.99 14.39 -5.32
C ALA A 19 1.77 13.86 -6.53
N VAL A 20 2.46 12.73 -6.39
CA VAL A 20 3.16 12.10 -7.53
C VAL A 20 2.16 11.52 -8.52
N LEU A 21 1.14 10.79 -8.06
CA LEU A 21 0.11 10.23 -8.93
C LEU A 21 -0.62 11.30 -9.73
N THR A 22 -0.92 12.45 -9.13
CA THR A 22 -1.60 13.57 -9.80
C THR A 22 -0.79 14.15 -10.96
N ARG A 23 0.53 14.01 -10.96
CA ARG A 23 1.40 14.46 -12.07
C ARG A 23 1.40 13.50 -13.27
N ILE A 24 0.89 12.28 -13.10
CA ILE A 24 0.91 11.25 -14.14
C ILE A 24 -0.39 11.29 -14.93
N PRO A 25 -0.37 11.59 -16.24
CA PRO A 25 -1.55 11.51 -17.08
C PRO A 25 -2.11 10.08 -17.14
N GLU A 26 -3.44 9.93 -17.13
CA GLU A 26 -4.08 8.60 -17.12
C GLU A 26 -3.68 7.74 -18.32
N ASP A 27 -3.51 8.33 -19.49
CA ASP A 27 -3.09 7.64 -20.71
C ASP A 27 -1.67 7.05 -20.63
N ARG A 28 -0.88 7.48 -19.65
CA ARG A 28 0.45 6.97 -19.36
C ARG A 28 0.51 5.95 -18.22
N MET A 29 -0.55 5.82 -17.44
CA MET A 29 -0.55 4.94 -16.26
C MET A 29 -0.44 3.44 -16.59
N THR A 30 -0.65 3.06 -17.85
CA THR A 30 -0.49 1.67 -18.33
C THR A 30 0.83 1.44 -19.08
N GLU A 31 1.66 2.49 -19.24
CA GLU A 31 2.98 2.35 -19.88
C GLU A 31 3.92 1.56 -18.95
N PRO A 32 4.60 0.51 -19.45
CA PRO A 32 5.63 -0.16 -18.68
C PRO A 32 6.85 0.74 -18.52
N GLY A 33 7.68 0.50 -17.51
CA GLY A 33 8.94 1.24 -17.33
C GLY A 33 9.38 1.42 -15.89
N LEU A 34 8.61 0.90 -14.94
CA LEU A 34 9.05 0.74 -13.56
C LEU A 34 9.85 -0.56 -13.37
N ALA A 35 10.40 -0.79 -12.20
CA ALA A 35 11.14 -2.00 -11.88
C ALA A 35 10.31 -3.25 -12.16
N GLY A 36 10.93 -4.29 -12.71
CA GLY A 36 10.25 -5.52 -13.10
C GLY A 36 9.33 -5.40 -14.33
N GLY A 37 9.37 -4.27 -15.06
CA GLY A 37 8.52 -4.01 -16.22
C GLY A 37 7.09 -3.56 -15.85
N TRP A 38 6.87 -3.22 -14.59
CA TRP A 38 5.57 -2.74 -14.11
C TRP A 38 5.19 -1.39 -14.70
N SER A 39 3.89 -1.15 -14.74
CA SER A 39 3.28 0.15 -15.01
C SER A 39 2.87 0.86 -13.71
N VAL A 40 2.46 2.11 -13.82
CA VAL A 40 1.86 2.86 -12.69
C VAL A 40 0.58 2.17 -12.20
N LYS A 41 -0.24 1.63 -13.12
CA LYS A 41 -1.43 0.84 -12.80
C LYS A 41 -1.09 -0.36 -11.93
N ASP A 42 -0.02 -1.10 -12.28
CA ASP A 42 0.37 -2.31 -11.56
C ASP A 42 0.87 -1.97 -10.15
N THR A 43 1.66 -0.90 -10.03
CA THR A 43 2.12 -0.39 -8.73
C THR A 43 0.94 0.07 -7.87
N LEU A 44 -0.02 0.79 -8.44
CA LEU A 44 -1.22 1.23 -7.74
C LEU A 44 -2.05 0.04 -7.25
N ALA A 45 -2.26 -0.98 -8.09
CA ALA A 45 -2.96 -2.20 -7.72
C ALA A 45 -2.27 -2.95 -6.57
N HIS A 46 -0.94 -3.02 -6.61
CA HIS A 46 -0.11 -3.64 -5.58
C HIS A 46 -0.21 -2.90 -4.23
N VAL A 47 -0.10 -1.58 -4.24
CA VAL A 47 -0.28 -0.76 -3.02
C VAL A 47 -1.69 -0.91 -2.47
N THR A 48 -2.70 -0.84 -3.34
CA THR A 48 -4.12 -1.02 -2.97
C THR A 48 -4.41 -2.38 -2.38
N TRP A 49 -3.80 -3.46 -2.92
CA TRP A 49 -3.90 -4.79 -2.34
C TRP A 49 -3.40 -4.79 -0.88
N SER A 50 -2.24 -4.20 -0.62
CA SER A 50 -1.64 -4.13 0.72
C SER A 50 -2.53 -3.34 1.70
N GLU A 51 -3.09 -2.22 1.25
CA GLU A 51 -4.05 -1.41 2.02
C GLU A 51 -5.32 -2.22 2.36
N ARG A 52 -5.89 -2.94 1.39
CA ARG A 52 -7.09 -3.77 1.56
C ARG A 52 -6.89 -4.87 2.60
N GLU A 53 -5.71 -5.49 2.62
CA GLU A 53 -5.35 -6.46 3.64
C GLU A 53 -5.38 -5.83 5.04
N MET A 54 -4.88 -4.59 5.19
CA MET A 54 -4.92 -3.89 6.48
C MET A 54 -6.34 -3.49 6.90
N VAL A 55 -7.22 -3.16 5.96
CA VAL A 55 -8.66 -2.97 6.26
C VAL A 55 -9.23 -4.23 6.91
N GLY A 56 -8.95 -5.41 6.34
CA GLY A 56 -9.37 -6.69 6.89
C GLY A 56 -8.85 -6.93 8.31
N VAL A 57 -7.54 -6.73 8.51
CA VAL A 57 -6.89 -6.92 9.82
C VAL A 57 -7.50 -6.01 10.90
N ILE A 58 -7.73 -4.75 10.59
CA ILE A 58 -8.28 -3.77 11.53
C ILE A 58 -9.73 -4.12 11.88
N ARG A 59 -10.54 -4.43 10.88
CA ARG A 59 -11.97 -4.72 11.04
C ARG A 59 -12.22 -5.98 11.86
N GLU A 60 -11.51 -7.05 11.54
CA GLU A 60 -11.71 -8.35 12.19
C GLU A 60 -10.88 -8.52 13.48
N ARG A 61 -9.99 -7.57 13.79
CA ARG A 61 -9.03 -7.69 14.90
C ARG A 61 -8.24 -9.01 14.85
N ALA A 62 -7.91 -9.46 13.66
CA ALA A 62 -7.23 -10.72 13.40
C ALA A 62 -6.42 -10.64 12.11
N LEU A 63 -5.36 -11.44 12.02
CA LEU A 63 -4.64 -11.64 10.76
C LEU A 63 -5.52 -12.46 9.81
N VAL A 64 -6.33 -11.75 9.05
CA VAL A 64 -7.19 -12.29 8.00
C VAL A 64 -6.76 -11.70 6.67
N GLY A 65 -7.14 -12.33 5.56
CA GLY A 65 -6.90 -11.81 4.23
C GLY A 65 -6.47 -12.87 3.24
N SER A 66 -5.79 -12.45 2.21
CA SER A 66 -5.33 -13.29 1.10
C SER A 66 -4.36 -14.38 1.56
N PRO A 67 -4.41 -15.58 0.95
CA PRO A 67 -3.40 -16.62 1.17
C PRO A 67 -1.97 -16.18 0.77
N TYR A 68 -1.84 -15.08 0.04
CA TYR A 68 -0.55 -14.51 -0.40
C TYR A 68 0.35 -14.08 0.76
N TRP A 69 -0.19 -13.87 1.97
CA TRP A 69 0.63 -13.64 3.16
C TRP A 69 1.57 -14.79 3.52
N ARG A 70 1.29 -16.00 3.04
CA ARG A 70 2.13 -17.20 3.25
C ARG A 70 3.27 -17.32 2.24
N LEU A 71 3.24 -16.51 1.19
CA LEU A 71 4.26 -16.50 0.14
C LEU A 71 5.44 -15.61 0.54
N GLY A 72 6.60 -15.88 -0.03
CA GLY A 72 7.73 -14.96 -0.01
C GLY A 72 7.37 -13.63 -0.71
N GLN A 73 8.15 -12.59 -0.46
CA GLN A 73 7.84 -11.25 -0.99
C GLN A 73 7.71 -11.24 -2.52
N ASP A 74 8.67 -11.85 -3.22
CA ASP A 74 8.68 -11.85 -4.68
C ASP A 74 7.52 -12.66 -5.26
N GLU A 75 7.23 -13.83 -4.68
CA GLU A 75 6.11 -14.68 -5.09
C GLU A 75 4.76 -13.98 -4.85
N ARG A 76 4.63 -13.29 -3.72
CA ARG A 76 3.43 -12.50 -3.39
C ARG A 76 3.24 -11.35 -4.36
N ASN A 77 4.32 -10.60 -4.65
CA ASN A 77 4.28 -9.50 -5.61
C ASN A 77 3.88 -9.99 -7.00
N ALA A 78 4.42 -11.13 -7.45
CA ALA A 78 4.05 -11.76 -8.72
C ALA A 78 2.56 -12.17 -8.74
N ALA A 79 2.05 -12.80 -7.67
CA ALA A 79 0.67 -13.22 -7.58
C ALA A 79 -0.31 -12.02 -7.62
N VAL A 80 0.01 -10.93 -6.91
CA VAL A 80 -0.78 -9.70 -6.93
C VAL A 80 -0.74 -9.04 -8.31
N TYR A 81 0.42 -9.04 -8.97
CA TYR A 81 0.57 -8.54 -10.33
C TYR A 81 -0.29 -9.33 -11.33
N GLU A 82 -0.21 -10.66 -11.30
CA GLU A 82 -1.00 -11.54 -12.18
C GLU A 82 -2.50 -11.36 -11.98
N GLU A 83 -2.97 -11.24 -10.74
CA GLU A 83 -4.39 -11.00 -10.42
C GLU A 83 -4.92 -9.69 -11.04
N ASN A 84 -4.05 -8.70 -11.19
CA ASN A 84 -4.42 -7.36 -11.65
C ASN A 84 -4.05 -7.06 -13.11
N LEU A 85 -3.36 -7.97 -13.81
CA LEU A 85 -2.80 -7.76 -15.13
C LEU A 85 -3.83 -7.25 -16.14
N ASP A 86 -4.98 -7.94 -16.23
CA ASP A 86 -6.02 -7.64 -17.19
C ASP A 86 -7.10 -6.68 -16.68
N ARG A 87 -6.96 -6.16 -15.45
CA ARG A 87 -7.94 -5.23 -14.89
C ARG A 87 -7.87 -3.87 -15.59
N PRO A 88 -9.03 -3.27 -15.94
CA PRO A 88 -9.09 -1.92 -16.46
C PRO A 88 -8.51 -0.90 -15.47
N LEU A 89 -7.78 0.10 -15.97
CA LEU A 89 -7.24 1.18 -15.15
C LEU A 89 -8.31 1.87 -14.30
N ALA A 90 -9.48 2.12 -14.89
CA ALA A 90 -10.60 2.76 -14.20
C ALA A 90 -11.05 1.99 -12.94
N ASP A 91 -11.05 0.65 -13.01
CA ASP A 91 -11.42 -0.21 -11.88
C ASP A 91 -10.36 -0.20 -10.79
N VAL A 92 -9.07 -0.19 -11.16
CA VAL A 92 -7.95 -0.08 -10.22
C VAL A 92 -7.99 1.27 -9.49
N LEU A 93 -8.21 2.36 -10.22
CA LEU A 93 -8.35 3.70 -9.65
C LEU A 93 -9.57 3.82 -8.72
N ALA A 94 -10.69 3.21 -9.09
CA ALA A 94 -11.90 3.20 -8.26
C ALA A 94 -11.69 2.42 -6.96
N GLU A 95 -11.08 1.23 -7.05
CA GLU A 95 -10.75 0.43 -5.88
C GLU A 95 -9.76 1.14 -4.94
N ALA A 96 -8.71 1.74 -5.47
CA ALA A 96 -7.73 2.48 -4.67
C ALA A 96 -8.40 3.60 -3.84
N ARG A 97 -9.34 4.33 -4.43
CA ARG A 97 -10.13 5.35 -3.72
C ARG A 97 -11.01 4.75 -2.64
N SER A 98 -11.70 3.65 -2.95
CA SER A 98 -12.62 2.98 -2.02
C SER A 98 -11.86 2.39 -0.82
N VAL A 99 -10.77 1.68 -1.09
CA VAL A 99 -9.96 1.05 -0.03
C VAL A 99 -9.36 2.10 0.89
N TRP A 100 -8.83 3.20 0.36
CA TRP A 100 -8.34 4.29 1.20
C TRP A 100 -9.43 4.93 2.06
N ALA A 101 -10.63 5.11 1.51
CA ALA A 101 -11.78 5.65 2.26
C ALA A 101 -12.23 4.74 3.42
N GLU A 102 -11.96 3.43 3.34
CA GLU A 102 -12.21 2.48 4.43
C GLU A 102 -11.02 2.40 5.39
N LEU A 103 -9.79 2.42 4.88
CA LEU A 103 -8.58 2.23 5.66
C LEU A 103 -8.34 3.39 6.63
N LEU A 104 -8.47 4.63 6.17
CA LEU A 104 -8.14 5.81 6.98
C LEU A 104 -8.96 5.87 8.28
N PRO A 105 -10.32 5.78 8.26
CA PRO A 105 -11.09 5.75 9.49
C PRO A 105 -10.74 4.55 10.39
N GLY A 106 -10.39 3.41 9.80
CA GLY A 106 -9.93 2.23 10.52
C GLY A 106 -8.65 2.52 11.31
N LEU A 107 -7.63 3.08 10.67
CA LEU A 107 -6.37 3.47 11.32
C LEU A 107 -6.59 4.57 12.36
N GLU A 108 -7.46 5.52 12.09
CA GLU A 108 -7.83 6.60 13.03
C GLU A 108 -8.56 6.07 14.28
N SER A 109 -9.21 4.93 14.20
CA SER A 109 -9.90 4.30 15.34
C SER A 109 -8.97 3.55 16.29
N LEU A 110 -7.73 3.23 15.87
CA LEU A 110 -6.76 2.51 16.68
C LEU A 110 -6.30 3.35 17.87
N THR A 111 -6.11 2.69 19.01
CA THR A 111 -5.52 3.28 20.21
C THR A 111 -3.99 3.14 20.21
N ASP A 112 -3.31 3.82 21.14
CA ASP A 112 -1.88 3.61 21.37
C ASP A 112 -1.58 2.14 21.72
N ASP A 113 -2.45 1.49 22.49
CA ASP A 113 -2.30 0.08 22.87
C ASP A 113 -2.47 -0.82 21.64
N ASP A 114 -3.46 -0.57 20.79
CA ASP A 114 -3.65 -1.31 19.54
C ASP A 114 -2.39 -1.23 18.64
N LEU A 115 -1.72 -0.10 18.63
CA LEU A 115 -0.51 0.08 17.84
C LEU A 115 0.73 -0.63 18.41
N ASN A 116 0.74 -0.94 19.71
CA ASN A 116 1.93 -1.46 20.37
C ASN A 116 1.79 -2.90 20.88
N ASP A 117 0.56 -3.39 21.10
CA ASP A 117 0.30 -4.72 21.61
C ASP A 117 -0.30 -5.65 20.52
N PRO A 118 0.48 -6.61 20.00
CA PRO A 118 0.01 -7.52 18.96
C PRO A 118 -1.08 -8.49 19.47
N SER A 119 -1.29 -8.62 20.78
CA SER A 119 -2.36 -9.48 21.32
C SER A 119 -3.76 -8.95 21.03
N HIS A 120 -3.88 -7.69 20.62
CA HIS A 120 -5.14 -7.09 20.18
C HIS A 120 -5.58 -7.56 18.77
N PHE A 121 -4.71 -8.32 18.08
CA PHE A 121 -4.98 -8.86 16.73
C PHE A 121 -4.67 -10.36 16.71
N GLN A 122 -5.70 -11.18 16.64
CA GLN A 122 -5.55 -12.63 16.66
C GLN A 122 -4.62 -13.10 15.51
N GLY A 123 -3.66 -13.96 15.82
CA GLY A 123 -2.71 -14.52 14.85
C GLY A 123 -1.54 -13.62 14.48
N LEU A 124 -1.53 -12.34 14.91
CA LEU A 124 -0.48 -11.41 14.53
C LEU A 124 0.84 -11.73 15.23
N SER A 125 0.80 -12.08 16.50
CA SER A 125 2.00 -12.46 17.27
C SER A 125 2.70 -13.70 16.73
N GLU A 126 1.94 -14.65 16.20
CA GLU A 126 2.44 -15.89 15.60
C GLU A 126 3.06 -15.62 14.22
N ALA A 127 2.43 -14.75 13.43
CA ALA A 127 2.87 -14.44 12.09
C ALA A 127 4.09 -13.51 12.07
N ALA A 128 4.19 -12.60 13.03
CA ALA A 128 5.26 -11.61 13.15
C ALA A 128 5.77 -11.50 14.60
N PRO A 129 6.51 -12.52 15.12
CA PRO A 129 6.97 -12.53 16.50
C PRO A 129 7.82 -11.31 16.85
N GLY A 130 7.42 -10.59 17.91
CA GLY A 130 8.14 -9.42 18.42
C GLY A 130 7.96 -8.14 17.58
N VAL A 131 7.15 -8.17 16.53
CA VAL A 131 6.86 -6.99 15.71
C VAL A 131 5.58 -6.33 16.23
N PRO A 132 5.63 -5.06 16.67
CA PRO A 132 4.43 -4.35 17.10
C PRO A 132 3.53 -4.02 15.89
N PRO A 133 2.18 -4.00 16.07
CA PRO A 133 1.22 -3.77 14.98
C PRO A 133 1.49 -2.52 14.15
N TRP A 134 1.95 -1.42 14.78
CA TRP A 134 2.27 -0.19 14.03
C TRP A 134 3.32 -0.38 12.93
N GLN A 135 4.26 -1.32 13.09
CA GLN A 135 5.27 -1.59 12.05
C GLN A 135 4.66 -2.31 10.86
N ILE A 136 3.69 -3.17 11.10
CA ILE A 136 2.96 -3.89 10.05
C ILE A 136 2.10 -2.90 9.27
N PHE A 137 1.32 -2.07 9.98
CA PHE A 137 0.52 -1.02 9.34
C PHE A 137 1.39 -0.01 8.58
N ALA A 138 2.51 0.43 9.18
CA ALA A 138 3.45 1.34 8.51
C ALA A 138 4.13 0.69 7.29
N GLY A 139 4.43 -0.61 7.34
CA GLY A 139 4.99 -1.36 6.21
C GLY A 139 4.03 -1.43 5.04
N SER A 140 2.75 -1.62 5.31
CA SER A 140 1.69 -1.73 4.30
C SER A 140 1.15 -0.38 3.81
N THR A 141 1.56 0.74 4.42
CA THR A 141 1.09 2.09 4.10
C THR A 141 2.27 3.07 3.95
N ILE A 142 2.77 3.62 5.06
CA ILE A 142 3.76 4.70 5.09
C ILE A 142 4.98 4.37 4.23
N LYS A 143 5.63 3.25 4.51
CA LYS A 143 6.83 2.82 3.78
C LYS A 143 6.52 2.48 2.32
N HIS A 144 5.39 1.84 2.07
CA HIS A 144 4.91 1.51 0.74
C HIS A 144 4.74 2.77 -0.12
N TYR A 145 4.08 3.80 0.45
CA TYR A 145 3.94 5.08 -0.26
C TYR A 145 5.28 5.75 -0.51
N GLU A 146 6.17 5.78 0.48
CA GLU A 146 7.49 6.40 0.37
C GLU A 146 8.34 5.74 -0.72
N GLU A 147 8.41 4.41 -0.73
CA GLU A 147 9.17 3.61 -1.68
C GLU A 147 8.65 3.80 -3.11
N HIS A 148 7.35 3.57 -3.32
CA HIS A 148 6.77 3.64 -4.65
C HIS A 148 6.62 5.08 -5.17
N ALA A 149 6.43 6.08 -4.31
CA ALA A 149 6.48 7.47 -4.73
C ALA A 149 7.88 7.85 -5.25
N ALA A 150 8.94 7.32 -4.66
CA ALA A 150 10.29 7.53 -5.17
C ALA A 150 10.51 6.88 -6.55
N ASP A 151 10.01 5.66 -6.76
CA ASP A 151 10.08 4.96 -8.04
C ASP A 151 9.31 5.70 -9.15
N LEU A 152 8.10 6.18 -8.83
CA LEU A 152 7.27 6.94 -9.76
C LEU A 152 7.91 8.29 -10.12
N ARG A 153 8.53 8.99 -9.18
CA ARG A 153 9.28 10.23 -9.47
C ARG A 153 10.43 9.96 -10.42
N ALA A 154 11.24 8.93 -10.13
CA ALA A 154 12.36 8.56 -10.98
C ALA A 154 11.91 8.17 -12.40
N TRP A 155 10.76 7.52 -12.53
CA TRP A 155 10.17 7.17 -13.83
C TRP A 155 9.71 8.43 -14.58
N LEU A 156 9.03 9.38 -13.91
CA LEU A 156 8.62 10.65 -14.50
C LEU A 156 9.82 11.45 -14.99
N ASP A 157 10.85 11.62 -14.17
CA ASP A 157 12.03 12.42 -14.51
C ASP A 157 12.76 11.86 -15.74
N ARG A 158 12.89 10.53 -15.86
CA ARG A 158 13.45 9.88 -17.05
C ARG A 158 12.63 10.15 -18.31
N SER A 159 11.32 9.99 -18.20
CA SER A 159 10.42 10.13 -19.34
C SER A 159 10.21 11.57 -19.81
N GLU A 160 10.44 12.56 -18.95
CA GLU A 160 10.48 13.97 -19.31
C GLU A 160 11.80 14.32 -20.01
N GLY A 161 12.93 13.74 -19.58
CA GLY A 161 14.24 13.94 -20.19
C GLY A 161 14.39 13.35 -21.60
N GLU A 162 13.65 12.29 -21.93
CA GLU A 162 13.66 11.66 -23.26
C GLU A 162 12.81 12.43 -24.31
N ARG A 163 12.02 13.41 -23.90
CA ARG A 163 11.15 14.23 -24.77
C ARG A 163 11.76 15.57 -25.19
N VAL A 164 12.96 15.89 -24.70
CA VAL A 164 13.72 17.10 -25.03
C VAL A 164 14.80 16.76 -26.06
#